data_305258f94a9ccbec385a41fc07c045c5
#
_entry.id   305258f94a9ccbec385a41fc07c045c5
#
_cell.length_a   1.000
_cell.length_b   1.000
_cell.length_c   1.000
_cell.angle_alpha   90.00
_cell.angle_beta   90.00
_cell.angle_gamma   90.00
#
_symmetry.space_group_name_H-M   'P 1'
#
loop_
_entity.id
_entity.type
_entity.pdbx_description
1 polymer ?
#
loop_
_entity_poly.entity_id
_entity_poly.type
_entity_poly.pdbx_seq_one_letter_code
_entity_poly.pdbx_strand_id
1 'polypeptide(L)'
;FSLVVYVAHLLLKNLIKYYSFHIITNVFESVQHYKLAYSGLQPYFEFTFTAEKVGFKKPHPKIFETAIQETQARVEHSLMVGDSLEADIEGALQCGMHAVHFNSHNESEHDKCPIVYSLNELNQMFN
;
A
#
# COMPACT_ATOMS: atom_id res chain seq x y z
N PHE A 1 -6.61 20.35 6.26
CA PHE A 1 -5.58 19.38 5.84
C PHE A 1 -5.01 18.71 7.06
N SER A 2 -5.05 17.42 7.14
CA SER A 2 -4.63 16.73 8.35
C SER A 2 -3.10 16.62 8.46
N LEU A 3 -2.60 16.52 9.70
CA LEU A 3 -1.19 16.26 9.96
C LEU A 3 -0.74 14.94 9.31
N VAL A 4 -1.64 13.94 9.28
CA VAL A 4 -1.35 12.63 8.68
C VAL A 4 -1.03 12.77 7.19
N VAL A 5 -1.79 13.59 6.44
CA VAL A 5 -1.54 13.82 5.02
C VAL A 5 -0.20 14.53 4.83
N TYR A 6 0.13 15.49 5.69
CA TYR A 6 1.40 16.21 5.61
C TYR A 6 2.59 15.26 5.82
N VAL A 7 2.52 14.40 6.84
CA VAL A 7 3.58 13.42 7.10
C VAL A 7 3.72 12.44 5.94
N ALA A 8 2.60 12.02 5.33
CA ALA A 8 2.62 11.15 4.17
C ALA A 8 3.36 11.81 2.98
N HIS A 9 3.12 13.09 2.74
CA HIS A 9 3.85 13.84 1.70
C HIS A 9 5.35 13.81 1.93
N LEU A 10 5.79 14.08 3.17
CA LEU A 10 7.21 14.07 3.50
C LEU A 10 7.84 12.70 3.30
N LEU A 11 7.14 11.65 3.75
CA LEU A 11 7.60 10.28 3.61
C LEU A 11 7.77 9.91 2.14
N LEU A 12 6.74 10.11 1.34
CA LEU A 12 6.75 9.75 -0.08
C LEU A 12 7.78 10.58 -0.87
N LYS A 13 7.87 11.87 -0.57
CA LYS A 13 8.85 12.74 -1.22
C LYS A 13 10.28 12.25 -1.00
N ASN A 14 10.58 11.78 0.19
CA ASN A 14 11.91 11.27 0.50
C ASN A 14 12.19 9.92 -0.16
N LEU A 15 11.20 9.05 -0.26
CA LEU A 15 11.37 7.68 -0.75
C LEU A 15 11.24 7.55 -2.27
N ILE A 16 10.59 8.52 -2.94
CA ILE A 16 10.35 8.43 -4.39
C ILE A 16 11.64 8.35 -5.20
N LYS A 17 12.75 8.78 -4.63
CA LYS A 17 14.07 8.71 -5.28
C LYS A 17 14.58 7.28 -5.40
N TYR A 18 14.08 6.38 -4.56
CA TYR A 18 14.60 5.01 -4.43
C TYR A 18 13.56 3.95 -4.77
N TYR A 19 12.27 4.28 -4.74
CA TYR A 19 11.18 3.32 -4.88
C TYR A 19 10.10 3.86 -5.81
N SER A 20 9.43 2.95 -6.51
CA SER A 20 8.19 3.24 -7.23
C SER A 20 7.01 2.96 -6.31
N PHE A 21 6.00 3.81 -6.34
CA PHE A 21 4.81 3.65 -5.49
C PHE A 21 3.59 3.36 -6.34
N HIS A 22 2.77 2.43 -5.87
CA HIS A 22 1.54 2.01 -6.52
C HIS A 22 0.47 1.79 -5.45
N ILE A 23 -0.78 1.80 -5.87
CA ILE A 23 -1.91 1.57 -4.98
C ILE A 23 -2.65 0.32 -5.39
N ILE A 24 -2.99 -0.54 -4.41
CA ILE A 24 -3.88 -1.67 -4.57
C ILE A 24 -5.04 -1.46 -3.61
N THR A 25 -6.26 -1.36 -4.13
CA THR A 25 -7.41 -0.99 -3.32
C THR A 25 -8.68 -1.71 -3.75
N ASN A 26 -9.55 -1.98 -2.77
CA ASN A 26 -10.89 -2.52 -3.04
C ASN A 26 -11.92 -1.42 -3.31
N VAL A 27 -11.54 -0.15 -3.19
CA VAL A 27 -12.40 0.99 -3.43
C VAL A 27 -12.68 1.12 -4.92
N PHE A 28 -13.88 1.58 -5.30
CA PHE A 28 -14.22 1.86 -6.70
C PHE A 28 -13.26 2.88 -7.29
N GLU A 29 -12.98 2.74 -8.58
CA GLU A 29 -12.00 3.56 -9.27
C GLU A 29 -12.31 5.06 -9.16
N SER A 30 -13.57 5.44 -9.32
CA SER A 30 -13.98 6.85 -9.21
C SER A 30 -13.71 7.42 -7.83
N VAL A 31 -13.98 6.62 -6.76
CA VAL A 31 -13.75 7.04 -5.38
C VAL A 31 -12.25 7.17 -5.12
N GLN A 32 -11.46 6.22 -5.60
CA GLN A 32 -10.00 6.24 -5.41
C GLN A 32 -9.38 7.45 -6.11
N HIS A 33 -9.80 7.72 -7.32
CA HIS A 33 -9.32 8.89 -8.07
C HIS A 33 -9.61 10.19 -7.33
N TYR A 34 -10.82 10.33 -6.80
CA TYR A 34 -11.21 11.49 -6.03
C TYR A 34 -10.36 11.64 -4.76
N LYS A 35 -10.17 10.54 -4.03
CA LYS A 35 -9.38 10.58 -2.80
C LYS A 35 -7.94 11.01 -3.07
N LEU A 36 -7.32 10.48 -4.12
CA LEU A 36 -5.95 10.84 -4.48
C LEU A 36 -5.84 12.30 -4.88
N ALA A 37 -6.76 12.76 -5.73
CA ALA A 37 -6.76 14.15 -6.17
C ALA A 37 -6.93 15.11 -4.99
N TYR A 38 -7.86 14.78 -4.09
CA TYR A 38 -8.14 15.63 -2.93
C TYR A 38 -6.97 15.67 -1.95
N SER A 39 -6.29 14.53 -1.74
CA SER A 39 -5.16 14.47 -0.81
C SER A 39 -3.89 15.13 -1.35
N GLY A 40 -3.81 15.32 -2.67
CA GLY A 40 -2.60 15.82 -3.31
C GLY A 40 -1.48 14.79 -3.40
N LEU A 41 -1.75 13.52 -3.09
CA LEU A 41 -0.74 12.46 -3.11
C LEU A 41 -0.61 11.78 -4.47
N GLN A 42 -1.50 12.08 -5.41
CA GLN A 42 -1.55 11.45 -6.71
C GLN A 42 -0.20 11.43 -7.46
N PRO A 43 0.61 12.52 -7.46
CA PRO A 43 1.86 12.52 -8.21
C PRO A 43 2.88 11.49 -7.75
N TYR A 44 2.75 10.95 -6.53
CA TYR A 44 3.69 9.96 -6.02
C TYR A 44 3.39 8.54 -6.52
N PHE A 45 2.18 8.29 -7.02
CA PHE A 45 1.75 6.96 -7.40
C PHE A 45 1.72 6.81 -8.91
N GLU A 46 2.44 5.79 -9.40
CA GLU A 46 2.55 5.53 -10.82
C GLU A 46 1.33 4.82 -11.38
N PHE A 47 0.86 3.78 -10.66
CA PHE A 47 -0.32 2.99 -11.05
C PHE A 47 -1.26 2.80 -9.88
N THR A 48 -2.54 2.65 -10.18
CA THR A 48 -3.57 2.29 -9.22
C THR A 48 -4.31 1.05 -9.73
N PHE A 49 -4.39 0.02 -8.88
CA PHE A 49 -5.08 -1.23 -9.18
C PHE A 49 -6.30 -1.33 -8.28
N THR A 50 -7.48 -1.17 -8.86
CA THR A 50 -8.74 -1.29 -8.13
C THR A 50 -9.34 -2.67 -8.37
N ALA A 51 -10.16 -3.14 -7.42
CA ALA A 51 -10.90 -4.38 -7.58
C ALA A 51 -11.81 -4.32 -8.82
N GLU A 52 -12.40 -3.15 -9.08
CA GLU A 52 -13.24 -2.93 -10.23
C GLU A 52 -12.49 -3.14 -11.54
N LYS A 53 -11.28 -2.57 -11.65
CA LYS A 53 -10.47 -2.63 -12.86
C LYS A 53 -9.90 -4.02 -13.09
N VAL A 54 -9.43 -4.68 -12.03
CA VAL A 54 -8.78 -5.99 -12.13
C VAL A 54 -9.81 -7.13 -12.20
N GLY A 55 -10.97 -6.95 -11.59
CA GLY A 55 -12.00 -7.98 -11.52
C GLY A 55 -11.92 -8.88 -10.30
N PHE A 56 -10.97 -8.66 -9.42
CA PHE A 56 -10.77 -9.41 -8.17
C PHE A 56 -10.37 -8.44 -7.07
N LYS A 57 -10.90 -8.65 -5.88
CA LYS A 57 -10.58 -7.80 -4.72
C LYS A 57 -9.59 -8.48 -3.79
N LYS A 58 -8.85 -7.67 -3.02
CA LYS A 58 -7.99 -8.20 -1.95
C LYS A 58 -8.82 -9.01 -0.97
N PRO A 59 -8.36 -10.15 -0.47
CA PRO A 59 -7.01 -10.70 -0.59
C PRO A 59 -6.80 -11.68 -1.76
N HIS A 60 -7.67 -11.69 -2.77
CA HIS A 60 -7.51 -12.61 -3.90
C HIS A 60 -6.14 -12.41 -4.56
N PRO A 61 -5.38 -13.49 -4.81
CA PRO A 61 -4.02 -13.36 -5.35
C PRO A 61 -3.95 -12.63 -6.70
N LYS A 62 -5.02 -12.68 -7.49
CA LYS A 62 -5.01 -12.10 -8.82
C LYS A 62 -4.75 -10.59 -8.82
N ILE A 63 -5.24 -9.86 -7.82
CA ILE A 63 -5.01 -8.41 -7.79
C ILE A 63 -3.53 -8.11 -7.48
N PHE A 64 -2.89 -8.89 -6.62
CA PHE A 64 -1.46 -8.72 -6.32
C PHE A 64 -0.60 -9.15 -7.50
N GLU A 65 -0.92 -10.27 -8.14
CA GLU A 65 -0.20 -10.75 -9.32
C GLU A 65 -0.28 -9.75 -10.46
N THR A 66 -1.47 -9.17 -10.68
CA THR A 66 -1.67 -8.15 -11.71
C THR A 66 -0.80 -6.93 -11.44
N ALA A 67 -0.76 -6.47 -10.18
CA ALA A 67 0.06 -5.33 -9.81
C ALA A 67 1.55 -5.59 -10.07
N ILE A 68 2.05 -6.76 -9.69
CA ILE A 68 3.45 -7.15 -9.93
C ILE A 68 3.74 -7.19 -11.43
N GLN A 69 2.87 -7.81 -12.20
CA GLN A 69 3.06 -7.96 -13.65
C GLN A 69 3.03 -6.62 -14.38
N GLU A 70 2.02 -5.80 -14.11
CA GLU A 70 1.83 -4.53 -14.80
C GLU A 70 2.89 -3.49 -14.46
N THR A 71 3.45 -3.55 -13.26
CA THR A 71 4.53 -2.66 -12.85
C THR A 71 5.91 -3.19 -13.23
N GLN A 72 5.98 -4.41 -13.77
CA GLN A 72 7.23 -5.10 -14.09
C GLN A 72 8.13 -5.25 -12.87
N ALA A 73 7.52 -5.34 -11.69
CA ALA A 73 8.23 -5.50 -10.44
C ALA A 73 8.65 -6.95 -10.23
N ARG A 74 9.58 -7.13 -9.30
CA ARG A 74 9.94 -8.47 -8.80
C ARG A 74 9.27 -8.65 -7.46
N VAL A 75 8.58 -9.75 -7.29
CA VAL A 75 7.78 -10.00 -6.07
C VAL A 75 8.66 -9.99 -4.82
N GLU A 76 9.87 -10.53 -4.91
CA GLU A 76 10.79 -10.58 -3.77
C GLU A 76 11.39 -9.22 -3.41
N HIS A 77 11.21 -8.21 -4.25
CA HIS A 77 11.64 -6.84 -4.01
C HIS A 77 10.46 -5.89 -3.82
N SER A 78 9.29 -6.44 -3.58
CA SER A 78 8.06 -5.66 -3.44
C SER A 78 7.56 -5.71 -2.01
N LEU A 79 7.12 -4.56 -1.51
CA LEU A 79 6.63 -4.39 -0.14
C LEU A 79 5.21 -3.86 -0.17
N MET A 80 4.31 -4.58 0.49
CA MET A 80 2.94 -4.12 0.72
C MET A 80 2.85 -3.44 2.08
N VAL A 81 2.37 -2.21 2.09
CA VAL A 81 2.04 -1.50 3.32
C VAL A 81 0.53 -1.36 3.35
N GLY A 82 -0.12 -1.94 4.35
CA GLY A 82 -1.57 -1.92 4.41
C GLY A 82 -2.10 -1.98 5.83
N ASP A 83 -3.38 -1.67 5.99
CA ASP A 83 -4.04 -1.55 7.29
C ASP A 83 -4.93 -2.73 7.64
N SER A 84 -5.17 -3.65 6.73
CA SER A 84 -5.97 -4.85 6.97
C SER A 84 -5.07 -6.07 7.00
N LEU A 85 -5.07 -6.79 8.13
CA LEU A 85 -4.30 -8.02 8.25
C LEU A 85 -4.72 -9.03 7.19
N GLU A 86 -6.03 -9.25 7.02
CA GLU A 86 -6.54 -10.24 6.07
C GLU A 86 -6.37 -9.78 4.62
N ALA A 87 -6.85 -8.59 4.29
CA ALA A 87 -6.90 -8.16 2.90
C ALA A 87 -5.52 -7.78 2.35
N ASP A 88 -4.74 -7.04 3.13
CA ASP A 88 -3.47 -6.50 2.66
C ASP A 88 -2.29 -7.40 3.00
N ILE A 89 -2.15 -7.74 4.26
CA ILE A 89 -0.95 -8.41 4.75
C ILE A 89 -0.93 -9.89 4.36
N GLU A 90 -1.96 -10.64 4.71
CA GLU A 90 -2.01 -12.06 4.37
C GLU A 90 -2.07 -12.25 2.86
N GLY A 91 -2.82 -11.40 2.16
CA GLY A 91 -2.88 -11.45 0.71
C GLY A 91 -1.53 -11.26 0.05
N ALA A 92 -0.77 -10.25 0.49
CA ALA A 92 0.56 -9.98 -0.05
C ALA A 92 1.56 -11.09 0.28
N LEU A 93 1.57 -11.55 1.53
CA LEU A 93 2.49 -12.61 1.96
C LEU A 93 2.26 -13.91 1.19
N GLN A 94 1.00 -14.25 0.91
CA GLN A 94 0.67 -15.45 0.14
C GLN A 94 1.19 -15.39 -1.30
N CYS A 95 1.38 -14.18 -1.82
CA CYS A 95 1.93 -13.98 -3.16
C CYS A 95 3.45 -13.86 -3.18
N GLY A 96 4.10 -13.97 -2.03
CA GLY A 96 5.55 -13.87 -1.93
C GLY A 96 6.09 -12.47 -1.74
N MET A 97 5.24 -11.48 -1.55
CA MET A 97 5.66 -10.10 -1.25
C MET A 97 6.08 -9.99 0.22
N HIS A 98 6.89 -9.00 0.49
CA HIS A 98 7.11 -8.52 1.86
C HIS A 98 5.92 -7.67 2.30
N ALA A 99 5.74 -7.52 3.60
CA ALA A 99 4.62 -6.72 4.11
C ALA A 99 5.00 -5.98 5.39
N VAL A 100 4.36 -4.84 5.60
CA VAL A 100 4.36 -4.09 6.86
C VAL A 100 2.90 -3.76 7.18
N HIS A 101 2.46 -4.15 8.36
CA HIS A 101 1.10 -3.89 8.81
C HIS A 101 1.04 -2.52 9.48
N PHE A 102 0.37 -1.57 8.80
CA PHE A 102 0.07 -0.27 9.38
C PHE A 102 -1.23 -0.41 10.19
N ASN A 103 -1.07 -0.69 11.49
CA ASN A 103 -2.20 -1.08 12.35
C ASN A 103 -2.97 0.14 12.84
N SER A 104 -3.72 0.78 11.94
CA SER A 104 -4.55 1.94 12.25
C SER A 104 -5.93 1.58 12.79
N HIS A 105 -6.33 0.32 12.67
CA HIS A 105 -7.65 -0.15 13.10
C HIS A 105 -7.60 -0.92 14.42
N ASN A 106 -6.47 -0.89 15.10
CA ASN A 106 -6.29 -1.54 16.39
C ASN A 106 -6.60 -3.05 16.33
N GLU A 107 -6.16 -3.70 15.27
CA GLU A 107 -6.25 -5.15 15.16
C GLU A 107 -5.28 -5.81 16.14
N SER A 108 -5.54 -7.08 16.47
CA SER A 108 -4.67 -7.84 17.36
C SER A 108 -3.27 -7.97 16.80
N GLU A 109 -2.28 -7.93 17.68
CA GLU A 109 -0.89 -8.13 17.29
C GLU A 109 -0.67 -9.55 16.78
N HIS A 110 0.32 -9.72 15.91
CA HIS A 110 0.69 -10.98 15.29
C HIS A 110 2.19 -10.97 14.98
N ASP A 111 2.71 -12.10 14.56
CA ASP A 111 4.12 -12.25 14.23
C ASP A 111 4.39 -12.48 12.73
N LYS A 112 3.40 -12.19 11.87
CA LYS A 112 3.50 -12.46 10.43
C LYS A 112 4.41 -11.50 9.69
N CYS A 113 4.50 -10.27 10.17
CA CYS A 113 5.35 -9.21 9.60
C CYS A 113 5.51 -8.10 10.63
N PRO A 114 6.41 -7.13 10.37
CA PRO A 114 6.50 -5.94 11.23
C PRO A 114 5.18 -5.18 11.30
N ILE A 115 4.89 -4.62 12.47
CA ILE A 115 3.69 -3.80 12.71
C ILE A 115 4.14 -2.40 13.09
N VAL A 116 3.57 -1.40 12.45
CA VAL A 116 3.77 0.01 12.81
C VAL A 116 2.41 0.64 13.10
N TYR A 117 2.41 1.67 13.93
CA TYR A 117 1.19 2.33 14.40
C TYR A 117 1.10 3.79 13.96
N SER A 118 2.14 4.30 13.31
CA SER A 118 2.16 5.68 12.82
C SER A 118 3.03 5.78 11.57
N LEU A 119 2.84 6.86 10.81
CA LEU A 119 3.69 7.13 9.65
C LEU A 119 5.12 7.44 10.07
N ASN A 120 5.34 8.00 11.26
CA ASN A 120 6.67 8.23 11.77
C ASN A 120 7.42 6.90 12.00
N GLU A 121 6.74 5.91 12.57
CA GLU A 121 7.33 4.58 12.74
C GLU A 121 7.66 3.95 11.39
N LEU A 122 6.75 4.08 10.42
CA LEU A 122 6.97 3.58 9.08
C LEU A 122 8.19 4.25 8.44
N ASN A 123 8.30 5.56 8.56
CA ASN A 123 9.43 6.31 8.02
C ASN A 123 10.76 5.84 8.63
N GLN A 124 10.78 5.54 9.92
CA GLN A 124 11.99 5.09 10.61
C GLN A 124 12.50 3.75 10.06
N MET A 125 11.63 2.91 9.53
CA MET A 125 12.04 1.63 8.94
C MET A 125 12.91 1.80 7.70
N PHE A 126 12.85 2.95 7.02
CA PHE A 126 13.59 3.23 5.80
C PHE A 126 14.83 4.09 6.02
N ASN A 127 15.11 4.47 7.25
CA ASN A 127 16.27 5.29 7.58
C ASN A 127 17.48 4.46 7.97
#